data_d70881e77ac0f5a6eff31efbd5e099d4
#
_entry.id   d70881e77ac0f5a6eff31efbd5e099d4
#
_cell.length_a   1.000
_cell.length_b   1.000
_cell.length_c   1.000
_cell.angle_alpha   90.00
_cell.angle_beta   90.00
_cell.angle_gamma   90.00
#
_symmetry.space_group_name_H-M   'P 1'
#
loop_
_entity.id
_entity.type
_entity.pdbx_description
1 polymer ?
#
loop_
_entity_poly.entity_id
_entity_poly.type
_entity_poly.pdbx_seq_one_letter_code
_entity_poly.pdbx_strand_id
1 'polypeptide(L)'
;MGALLIASAMVSACMIAPVSETSIPNTATAILPPSGFGSLMQSEVSISLTSRDLEILVTPLDESVIRVTAPDTEERLRRITATHSHRLPADATYVLVSFFTAQADVAFVPEELQFVAQGIRVLPSGIAPITPGWQQRRVLQRQTELAVYAFPPSVDLESELVLVYGFDQTRTWSGILPRIQAERARARARARAAREP
;
A
#
# COMPACT_ATOMS: atom_id res chain seq x y z
N MET A 1 76.57 21.49 34.86
CA MET A 1 76.67 20.33 33.97
C MET A 1 75.37 19.53 34.20
N GLY A 2 74.41 19.68 33.37
CA GLY A 2 73.09 19.02 33.45
C GLY A 2 72.73 18.49 32.07
N ALA A 3 72.63 17.17 31.97
CA ALA A 3 72.24 16.46 30.75
C ALA A 3 70.77 16.43 30.62
N LEU A 4 70.26 16.94 29.51
CA LEU A 4 68.79 16.93 29.15
C LEU A 4 68.52 15.68 28.29
N LEU A 5 67.77 14.75 28.82
CA LEU A 5 67.27 13.56 28.11
C LEU A 5 65.93 13.91 27.40
N ILE A 6 65.96 13.89 26.08
CA ILE A 6 64.79 14.08 25.24
C ILE A 6 64.14 12.66 25.01
N ALA A 7 62.95 12.41 25.53
CA ALA A 7 62.18 11.23 25.29
C ALA A 7 61.28 11.46 24.05
N SER A 8 61.60 10.76 22.95
CA SER A 8 60.71 10.73 21.74
C SER A 8 59.52 9.79 21.98
N ALA A 9 58.31 10.34 22.01
CA ALA A 9 57.08 9.58 22.01
C ALA A 9 56.67 9.26 20.56
N MET A 10 56.70 7.99 20.18
CA MET A 10 56.13 7.52 18.91
C MET A 10 54.59 7.45 19.05
N VAL A 11 53.90 8.28 18.31
CA VAL A 11 52.46 8.23 18.15
C VAL A 11 52.15 7.24 17.01
N SER A 12 51.66 6.05 17.36
CA SER A 12 51.12 5.09 16.39
C SER A 12 49.74 5.57 15.95
N ALA A 13 49.61 6.07 14.75
CA ALA A 13 48.34 6.38 14.11
C ALA A 13 47.68 5.07 13.65
N CYS A 14 46.65 4.63 14.35
CA CYS A 14 45.72 3.62 13.85
C CYS A 14 44.93 4.20 12.69
N MET A 15 45.24 3.79 11.45
CA MET A 15 44.35 4.01 10.29
C MET A 15 43.11 3.13 10.45
N ILE A 16 41.99 3.75 10.78
CA ILE A 16 40.65 3.11 10.66
C ILE A 16 40.30 3.18 9.17
N ALA A 17 40.32 2.03 8.49
CA ALA A 17 39.82 1.92 7.13
C ALA A 17 38.29 2.20 7.15
N PRO A 18 37.73 2.97 6.18
CA PRO A 18 36.31 3.13 6.07
C PRO A 18 35.70 1.78 5.78
N VAL A 19 34.82 1.32 6.68
CA VAL A 19 33.95 0.17 6.43
C VAL A 19 33.03 0.60 5.29
N SER A 20 33.22 0.01 4.11
CA SER A 20 32.26 0.13 3.00
C SER A 20 30.94 -0.38 3.51
N GLU A 21 29.97 0.52 3.72
CA GLU A 21 28.57 0.15 3.91
C GLU A 21 28.13 -0.63 2.68
N THR A 22 28.18 -1.95 2.80
CA THR A 22 27.52 -2.85 1.85
C THR A 22 26.03 -2.53 1.96
N SER A 23 25.51 -1.73 1.03
CA SER A 23 24.09 -1.46 0.88
C SER A 23 23.40 -2.80 0.80
N ILE A 24 22.73 -3.19 1.88
CA ILE A 24 21.85 -4.37 1.90
C ILE A 24 20.78 -4.08 0.85
N PRO A 25 20.71 -4.86 -0.26
CA PRO A 25 19.68 -4.64 -1.27
C PRO A 25 18.35 -4.73 -0.54
N ASN A 26 17.50 -3.70 -0.73
CA ASN A 26 16.20 -3.60 -0.10
C ASN A 26 15.42 -4.89 -0.39
N THR A 27 15.32 -5.77 0.61
CA THR A 27 14.81 -7.16 0.49
C THR A 27 13.36 -7.18 -0.03
N ALA A 28 12.64 -6.05 0.10
CA ALA A 28 11.29 -5.88 -0.40
C ALA A 28 11.21 -6.01 -1.94
N THR A 29 12.20 -5.51 -2.69
CA THR A 29 12.19 -5.55 -4.17
C THR A 29 12.40 -6.98 -4.70
N ALA A 30 13.10 -7.85 -3.96
CA ALA A 30 13.36 -9.24 -4.35
C ALA A 30 12.11 -10.14 -4.22
N ILE A 31 11.06 -9.68 -3.54
CA ILE A 31 9.89 -10.48 -3.18
C ILE A 31 8.70 -10.22 -4.12
N LEU A 32 8.72 -9.14 -4.91
CA LEU A 32 7.61 -8.80 -5.80
C LEU A 32 7.42 -9.86 -6.89
N PRO A 33 6.16 -10.31 -7.15
CA PRO A 33 5.89 -11.20 -8.28
C PRO A 33 6.14 -10.46 -9.60
N PRO A 34 6.52 -11.19 -10.68
CA PRO A 34 6.63 -10.59 -12.00
C PRO A 34 5.28 -10.05 -12.47
N SER A 35 5.29 -8.90 -13.15
CA SER A 35 4.11 -8.29 -13.75
C SER A 35 3.50 -9.18 -14.83
N GLY A 36 2.16 -9.18 -14.94
CA GLY A 36 1.43 -9.92 -15.97
C GLY A 36 1.14 -11.39 -15.65
N PHE A 37 1.54 -11.90 -14.49
CA PHE A 37 1.35 -13.30 -14.09
C PHE A 37 0.35 -13.51 -12.95
N GLY A 38 -0.27 -12.44 -12.45
CA GLY A 38 -1.36 -12.49 -11.49
C GLY A 38 -2.67 -12.98 -12.12
N SER A 39 -3.60 -13.46 -11.30
CA SER A 39 -4.90 -13.95 -11.78
C SER A 39 -6.08 -13.52 -10.90
N LEU A 40 -5.84 -12.81 -9.80
CA LEU A 40 -6.92 -12.39 -8.91
C LEU A 40 -7.73 -11.24 -9.53
N MET A 41 -9.03 -11.27 -9.31
CA MET A 41 -9.90 -10.13 -9.62
C MET A 41 -9.71 -9.01 -8.59
N GLN A 42 -10.07 -7.78 -8.93
CA GLN A 42 -9.98 -6.67 -7.99
C GLN A 42 -10.75 -6.94 -6.70
N SER A 43 -11.94 -7.50 -6.78
CA SER A 43 -12.77 -7.84 -5.62
C SER A 43 -12.10 -8.83 -4.65
N GLU A 44 -11.20 -9.68 -5.14
CA GLU A 44 -10.50 -10.67 -4.33
C GLU A 44 -9.33 -10.09 -3.52
N VAL A 45 -8.85 -8.91 -3.91
CA VAL A 45 -7.78 -8.17 -3.22
C VAL A 45 -8.29 -6.94 -2.49
N SER A 46 -9.60 -6.70 -2.51
CA SER A 46 -10.23 -5.52 -1.93
C SER A 46 -10.97 -5.84 -0.64
N ILE A 47 -10.88 -4.94 0.32
CA ILE A 47 -11.66 -4.97 1.55
C ILE A 47 -13.04 -4.41 1.24
N SER A 48 -14.11 -5.15 1.54
CA SER A 48 -15.49 -4.68 1.43
C SER A 48 -16.07 -4.37 2.80
N LEU A 49 -16.80 -3.26 2.89
CA LEU A 49 -17.53 -2.84 4.07
C LEU A 49 -18.89 -2.29 3.63
N THR A 50 -19.95 -2.77 4.25
CA THR A 50 -21.30 -2.18 4.10
C THR A 50 -21.58 -1.32 5.31
N SER A 51 -21.92 -0.05 5.08
CA SER A 51 -22.32 0.90 6.11
C SER A 51 -23.61 1.57 5.72
N ARG A 52 -24.70 1.23 6.41
CA ARG A 52 -26.07 1.64 6.06
C ARG A 52 -26.39 1.33 4.59
N ASP A 53 -26.55 2.38 3.78
CA ASP A 53 -26.90 2.29 2.36
C ASP A 53 -25.69 2.40 1.42
N LEU A 54 -24.47 2.42 1.98
CA LEU A 54 -23.22 2.48 1.25
C LEU A 54 -22.52 1.13 1.20
N GLU A 55 -22.09 0.75 0.02
CA GLU A 55 -21.11 -0.29 -0.21
C GLU A 55 -19.75 0.36 -0.46
N ILE A 56 -18.80 0.07 0.41
CA ILE A 56 -17.45 0.65 0.38
C ILE A 56 -16.48 -0.44 -0.02
N LEU A 57 -15.72 -0.21 -1.09
CA LEU A 57 -14.68 -1.12 -1.53
C LEU A 57 -13.32 -0.40 -1.46
N VAL A 58 -12.37 -0.99 -0.77
CA VAL A 58 -11.02 -0.45 -0.58
C VAL A 58 -10.00 -1.41 -1.17
N THR A 59 -9.35 -1.00 -2.25
CA THR A 59 -8.36 -1.78 -3.00
C THR A 59 -6.97 -1.21 -2.73
N PRO A 60 -6.03 -1.95 -2.14
CA PRO A 60 -4.65 -1.49 -1.99
C PRO A 60 -3.99 -1.26 -3.36
N LEU A 61 -3.26 -0.14 -3.47
CA LEU A 61 -2.52 0.25 -4.67
C LEU A 61 -1.01 0.03 -4.53
N ASP A 62 -0.61 -0.90 -3.69
CA ASP A 62 0.77 -1.32 -3.53
C ASP A 62 1.16 -2.33 -4.63
N GLU A 63 2.39 -2.22 -5.15
CA GLU A 63 2.90 -3.12 -6.20
C GLU A 63 2.83 -4.60 -5.80
N SER A 64 2.99 -4.92 -4.52
CA SER A 64 2.90 -6.30 -4.02
C SER A 64 1.50 -6.89 -4.12
N VAL A 65 0.47 -6.03 -4.15
CA VAL A 65 -0.94 -6.41 -4.33
C VAL A 65 -1.35 -6.28 -5.81
N ILE A 66 -0.97 -5.18 -6.48
CA ILE A 66 -1.31 -4.95 -7.89
C ILE A 66 -0.83 -6.11 -8.78
N ARG A 67 0.41 -6.58 -8.60
CA ARG A 67 1.01 -7.63 -9.44
C ARG A 67 0.42 -9.03 -9.27
N VAL A 68 -0.43 -9.27 -8.30
CA VAL A 68 -1.16 -10.54 -8.18
C VAL A 68 -2.53 -10.50 -8.83
N THR A 69 -2.97 -9.35 -9.31
CA THR A 69 -4.23 -9.22 -10.06
C THR A 69 -4.05 -9.62 -11.52
N ALA A 70 -5.18 -9.92 -12.19
CA ALA A 70 -5.19 -10.18 -13.62
C ALA A 70 -4.58 -9.01 -14.41
N PRO A 71 -3.92 -9.25 -15.57
CA PRO A 71 -3.12 -8.24 -16.28
C PRO A 71 -3.86 -6.95 -16.62
N ASP A 72 -5.14 -7.03 -16.99
CA ASP A 72 -6.01 -5.89 -17.28
C ASP A 72 -6.29 -5.06 -16.01
N THR A 73 -6.52 -5.73 -14.90
CA THR A 73 -6.72 -5.11 -13.58
C THR A 73 -5.42 -4.49 -13.08
N GLU A 74 -4.29 -5.19 -13.22
CA GLU A 74 -2.95 -4.69 -12.89
C GLU A 74 -2.67 -3.37 -13.63
N GLU A 75 -2.85 -3.36 -14.94
CA GLU A 75 -2.62 -2.19 -15.79
C GLU A 75 -3.52 -1.02 -15.37
N ARG A 76 -4.81 -1.28 -15.11
CA ARG A 76 -5.76 -0.26 -14.69
C ARG A 76 -5.40 0.34 -13.32
N LEU A 77 -5.10 -0.49 -12.32
CA LEU A 77 -4.74 -0.02 -10.97
C LEU A 77 -3.43 0.76 -11.00
N ARG A 78 -2.42 0.29 -11.75
CA ARG A 78 -1.15 1.00 -11.92
C ARG A 78 -1.33 2.37 -12.57
N ARG A 79 -2.19 2.47 -13.59
CA ARG A 79 -2.51 3.74 -14.24
C ARG A 79 -3.21 4.71 -13.28
N ILE A 80 -4.14 4.24 -12.46
CA ILE A 80 -4.79 5.05 -11.42
C ILE A 80 -3.74 5.59 -10.45
N THR A 81 -2.86 4.74 -9.94
CA THR A 81 -1.78 5.14 -9.04
C THR A 81 -0.90 6.22 -9.68
N ALA A 82 -0.37 5.97 -10.88
CA ALA A 82 0.49 6.91 -11.60
C ALA A 82 -0.18 8.28 -11.85
N THR A 83 -1.50 8.27 -12.12
CA THR A 83 -2.23 9.51 -12.43
C THR A 83 -2.53 10.34 -11.19
N HIS A 84 -2.73 9.72 -10.02
CA HIS A 84 -3.26 10.43 -8.85
C HIS A 84 -2.28 10.56 -7.67
N SER A 85 -1.22 9.71 -7.59
CA SER A 85 -0.26 9.74 -6.48
C SER A 85 0.51 11.05 -6.35
N HIS A 86 0.76 11.76 -7.47
CA HIS A 86 1.49 13.04 -7.46
C HIS A 86 0.80 14.15 -6.66
N ARG A 87 -0.49 13.98 -6.31
CA ARG A 87 -1.28 14.91 -5.47
C ARG A 87 -1.27 14.54 -3.99
N LEU A 88 -0.58 13.46 -3.64
CA LEU A 88 -0.59 12.84 -2.32
C LEU A 88 0.82 12.74 -1.76
N PRO A 89 1.00 12.60 -0.44
CA PRO A 89 2.32 12.40 0.17
C PRO A 89 3.05 11.19 -0.45
N ALA A 90 4.34 11.34 -0.80
CA ALA A 90 5.10 10.33 -1.54
C ALA A 90 5.31 9.01 -0.75
N ASP A 91 5.54 9.13 0.56
CA ASP A 91 5.83 7.99 1.45
C ASP A 91 4.56 7.43 2.11
N ALA A 92 3.48 7.29 1.33
CA ALA A 92 2.20 6.86 1.83
C ALA A 92 1.79 5.48 1.28
N THR A 93 0.99 4.75 2.05
CA THR A 93 0.27 3.57 1.57
C THR A 93 -0.97 4.05 0.83
N TYR A 94 -1.02 3.81 -0.48
CA TYR A 94 -2.16 4.23 -1.31
C TYR A 94 -3.22 3.14 -1.39
N VAL A 95 -4.48 3.57 -1.37
CA VAL A 95 -5.62 2.69 -1.63
C VAL A 95 -6.63 3.39 -2.55
N LEU A 96 -7.24 2.64 -3.44
CA LEU A 96 -8.41 3.09 -4.21
C LEU A 96 -9.65 2.82 -3.39
N VAL A 97 -10.44 3.86 -3.14
CA VAL A 97 -11.71 3.77 -2.42
C VAL A 97 -12.85 4.03 -3.38
N SER A 98 -13.86 3.18 -3.33
CA SER A 98 -15.12 3.38 -4.01
C SER A 98 -16.27 3.38 -3.02
N PHE A 99 -17.18 4.36 -3.17
CA PHE A 99 -18.46 4.41 -2.49
C PHE A 99 -19.55 4.16 -3.53
N PHE A 100 -20.33 3.13 -3.32
CA PHE A 100 -21.46 2.77 -4.17
C PHE A 100 -22.74 2.75 -3.35
N THR A 101 -23.88 3.05 -3.98
CA THR A 101 -25.21 2.87 -3.39
C THR A 101 -26.24 2.39 -4.41
N ALA A 102 -27.14 1.53 -3.98
CA ALA A 102 -28.34 1.18 -4.72
C ALA A 102 -29.51 2.16 -4.44
N GLN A 103 -29.41 2.94 -3.37
CA GLN A 103 -30.42 3.91 -2.95
C GLN A 103 -30.23 5.27 -3.66
N ALA A 104 -31.28 6.08 -3.66
CA ALA A 104 -31.19 7.42 -4.20
C ALA A 104 -30.48 8.36 -3.22
N ASP A 105 -29.45 9.05 -3.70
CA ASP A 105 -28.89 10.25 -3.08
C ASP A 105 -28.38 10.07 -1.65
N VAL A 106 -27.39 9.18 -1.46
CA VAL A 106 -26.79 8.87 -0.16
C VAL A 106 -25.59 9.77 0.11
N ALA A 107 -25.58 10.46 1.25
CA ALA A 107 -24.44 11.24 1.68
C ALA A 107 -23.31 10.33 2.21
N PHE A 108 -22.04 10.72 1.97
CA PHE A 108 -20.85 10.08 2.53
C PHE A 108 -19.87 11.10 3.08
N VAL A 109 -19.07 10.69 4.05
CA VAL A 109 -18.04 11.52 4.68
C VAL A 109 -16.69 10.87 4.42
N PRO A 110 -15.91 11.36 3.43
CA PRO A 110 -14.65 10.76 3.04
C PRO A 110 -13.67 10.54 4.20
N GLU A 111 -13.62 11.47 5.12
CA GLU A 111 -12.68 11.51 6.24
C GLU A 111 -13.00 10.49 7.35
N GLU A 112 -14.19 9.89 7.33
CA GLU A 112 -14.57 8.82 8.28
C GLU A 112 -13.98 7.46 7.94
N LEU A 113 -13.39 7.30 6.74
CA LEU A 113 -12.71 6.08 6.37
C LEU A 113 -11.34 6.03 7.06
N GLN A 114 -11.11 4.99 7.85
CA GLN A 114 -9.92 4.81 8.67
C GLN A 114 -9.45 3.36 8.64
N PHE A 115 -8.16 3.16 8.91
CA PHE A 115 -7.65 1.84 9.28
C PHE A 115 -7.38 1.77 10.79
N VAL A 116 -7.54 0.59 11.36
CA VAL A 116 -6.94 0.25 12.65
C VAL A 116 -5.78 -0.70 12.36
N ALA A 117 -4.57 -0.23 12.62
CA ALA A 117 -3.33 -0.97 12.50
C ALA A 117 -2.69 -1.09 13.88
N GLN A 118 -2.35 -2.31 14.32
CA GLN A 118 -1.77 -2.55 15.65
C GLN A 118 -2.57 -1.91 16.80
N GLY A 119 -3.90 -1.89 16.69
CA GLY A 119 -4.79 -1.30 17.70
C GLY A 119 -4.91 0.23 17.66
N ILE A 120 -4.19 0.90 16.76
CA ILE A 120 -4.20 2.37 16.63
C ILE A 120 -5.06 2.74 15.41
N ARG A 121 -5.94 3.73 15.57
CA ARG A 121 -6.71 4.31 14.47
C ARG A 121 -5.81 5.22 13.64
N VAL A 122 -5.77 4.98 12.34
CA VAL A 122 -4.97 5.73 11.37
C VAL A 122 -5.91 6.41 10.38
N LEU A 123 -5.87 7.72 10.36
CA LEU A 123 -6.63 8.57 9.43
C LEU A 123 -5.87 8.71 8.10
N PRO A 124 -6.57 8.96 6.99
CA PRO A 124 -5.92 9.30 5.74
C PRO A 124 -5.14 10.62 5.87
N SER A 125 -3.93 10.66 5.35
CA SER A 125 -3.08 11.86 5.26
C SER A 125 -3.38 12.69 4.01
N GLY A 126 -4.16 12.16 3.07
CA GLY A 126 -4.60 12.85 1.87
C GLY A 126 -5.64 12.05 1.09
N ILE A 127 -6.48 12.76 0.34
CA ILE A 127 -7.52 12.20 -0.52
C ILE A 127 -7.45 12.90 -1.87
N ALA A 128 -7.28 12.14 -2.95
CA ALA A 128 -7.28 12.64 -4.33
C ALA A 128 -8.53 12.11 -5.06
N PRO A 129 -9.57 12.93 -5.24
CA PRO A 129 -10.76 12.56 -5.97
C PRO A 129 -10.48 12.18 -7.42
N ILE A 130 -11.18 11.14 -7.92
CA ILE A 130 -11.15 10.69 -9.32
C ILE A 130 -12.43 11.11 -10.03
N THR A 131 -13.59 10.85 -9.42
CA THR A 131 -14.88 11.18 -10.02
C THR A 131 -15.25 12.64 -9.80
N PRO A 132 -15.85 13.31 -10.79
CA PRO A 132 -16.26 14.72 -10.67
C PRO A 132 -17.31 14.98 -9.56
N GLY A 133 -18.16 13.98 -9.29
CA GLY A 133 -19.22 14.06 -8.28
C GLY A 133 -18.73 14.05 -6.84
N TRP A 134 -17.47 13.68 -6.59
CA TRP A 134 -16.89 13.55 -5.26
C TRP A 134 -17.08 14.78 -4.35
N GLN A 135 -16.97 15.97 -4.94
CA GLN A 135 -17.10 17.24 -4.20
C GLN A 135 -18.49 17.47 -3.60
N GLN A 136 -19.50 16.80 -4.14
CA GLN A 136 -20.87 16.90 -3.65
C GLN A 136 -21.08 16.07 -2.37
N ARG A 137 -20.13 15.17 -2.05
CA ARG A 137 -20.20 14.23 -0.90
C ARG A 137 -21.51 13.43 -0.87
N ARG A 138 -22.01 13.09 -2.06
CA ARG A 138 -23.24 12.33 -2.26
C ARG A 138 -23.05 11.35 -3.40
N VAL A 139 -23.53 10.14 -3.21
CA VAL A 139 -23.56 9.10 -4.24
C VAL A 139 -24.98 9.01 -4.76
N LEU A 140 -25.17 9.19 -6.05
CA LEU A 140 -26.47 9.02 -6.69
C LEU A 140 -26.77 7.55 -6.93
N GLN A 141 -28.05 7.23 -7.14
CA GLN A 141 -28.48 5.85 -7.30
C GLN A 141 -27.70 5.10 -8.39
N ARG A 142 -27.14 3.95 -8.02
CA ARG A 142 -26.31 3.08 -8.88
C ARG A 142 -25.08 3.77 -9.47
N GLN A 143 -24.63 4.83 -8.84
CA GLN A 143 -23.37 5.48 -9.19
C GLN A 143 -22.28 5.08 -8.19
N THR A 144 -21.05 5.32 -8.59
CA THR A 144 -19.86 5.07 -7.77
C THR A 144 -19.00 6.32 -7.72
N GLU A 145 -18.68 6.77 -6.53
CA GLU A 145 -17.69 7.81 -6.31
C GLU A 145 -16.34 7.19 -5.96
N LEU A 146 -15.30 7.67 -6.62
CA LEU A 146 -13.95 7.12 -6.55
C LEU A 146 -12.93 8.17 -6.10
N ALA A 147 -12.00 7.77 -5.24
CA ALA A 147 -10.82 8.55 -4.89
C ALA A 147 -9.63 7.65 -4.55
N VAL A 148 -8.41 8.17 -4.69
CA VAL A 148 -7.21 7.59 -4.11
C VAL A 148 -7.00 8.21 -2.74
N TYR A 149 -6.83 7.36 -1.74
CA TYR A 149 -6.48 7.74 -0.37
C TYR A 149 -5.01 7.45 -0.12
N ALA A 150 -4.37 8.32 0.62
CA ALA A 150 -3.04 8.13 1.16
C ALA A 150 -3.13 7.90 2.66
N PHE A 151 -2.53 6.84 3.16
CA PHE A 151 -2.38 6.59 4.58
C PHE A 151 -0.91 6.64 4.98
N PRO A 152 -0.58 7.02 6.24
CA PRO A 152 0.78 6.94 6.72
C PRO A 152 1.40 5.54 6.55
N PRO A 153 2.74 5.42 6.44
CA PRO A 153 3.44 4.12 6.29
C PRO A 153 3.20 3.13 7.44
N SER A 154 2.62 3.58 8.56
CA SER A 154 2.18 2.72 9.66
C SER A 154 1.03 1.78 9.29
N VAL A 155 0.35 2.03 8.17
CA VAL A 155 -0.60 1.09 7.58
C VAL A 155 0.19 0.07 6.75
N ASP A 156 0.59 -1.02 7.41
CA ASP A 156 1.33 -2.12 6.80
C ASP A 156 0.37 -3.18 6.24
N LEU A 157 0.42 -3.38 4.92
CA LEU A 157 -0.42 -4.36 4.21
C LEU A 157 -0.01 -5.82 4.45
N GLU A 158 1.14 -6.09 5.06
CA GLU A 158 1.56 -7.44 5.44
C GLU A 158 1.09 -7.81 6.87
N SER A 159 0.44 -6.88 7.57
CA SER A 159 -0.08 -7.06 8.92
C SER A 159 -1.61 -7.14 8.96
N GLU A 160 -2.16 -7.43 10.14
CA GLU A 160 -3.61 -7.39 10.36
C GLU A 160 -4.11 -5.94 10.31
N LEU A 161 -5.13 -5.72 9.47
CA LEU A 161 -5.79 -4.43 9.31
C LEU A 161 -7.30 -4.57 9.54
N VAL A 162 -7.88 -3.56 10.21
CA VAL A 162 -9.33 -3.40 10.32
C VAL A 162 -9.72 -2.13 9.58
N LEU A 163 -10.63 -2.26 8.62
CA LEU A 163 -11.22 -1.09 7.96
C LEU A 163 -12.40 -0.61 8.79
N VAL A 164 -12.47 0.70 9.00
CA VAL A 164 -13.52 1.38 9.77
C VAL A 164 -14.11 2.51 8.93
N TYR A 165 -15.42 2.64 8.94
CA TYR A 165 -16.13 3.79 8.41
C TYR A 165 -17.28 4.16 9.37
N GLY A 166 -17.22 5.35 9.95
CA GLY A 166 -18.13 5.73 11.02
C GLY A 166 -18.08 4.77 12.21
N PHE A 167 -19.20 4.06 12.44
CA PHE A 167 -19.32 3.03 13.49
C PHE A 167 -19.13 1.61 12.99
N ASP A 168 -19.14 1.41 11.67
CA ASP A 168 -19.03 0.09 11.04
C ASP A 168 -17.57 -0.29 10.83
N GLN A 169 -17.26 -1.58 10.94
CA GLN A 169 -15.91 -2.09 10.76
C GLN A 169 -15.90 -3.49 10.14
N THR A 170 -14.79 -3.81 9.48
CA THR A 170 -14.56 -5.15 8.91
C THR A 170 -13.11 -5.58 9.10
N ARG A 171 -12.90 -6.89 9.29
CA ARG A 171 -11.59 -7.55 9.40
C ARG A 171 -11.32 -8.49 8.22
N THR A 172 -11.99 -8.28 7.11
CA THR A 172 -11.87 -9.18 5.94
C THR A 172 -10.46 -9.25 5.38
N TRP A 173 -9.60 -8.25 5.68
CA TRP A 173 -8.19 -8.26 5.28
C TRP A 173 -7.43 -9.50 5.75
N SER A 174 -7.69 -10.00 6.95
CA SER A 174 -7.07 -11.23 7.48
C SER A 174 -7.35 -12.48 6.63
N GLY A 175 -8.46 -12.51 5.90
CA GLY A 175 -8.77 -13.57 4.94
C GLY A 175 -8.26 -13.29 3.52
N ILE A 176 -8.05 -12.02 3.16
CA ILE A 176 -7.54 -11.59 1.85
C ILE A 176 -6.02 -11.77 1.77
N LEU A 177 -5.28 -11.38 2.79
CA LEU A 177 -3.82 -11.41 2.81
C LEU A 177 -3.22 -12.80 2.51
N PRO A 178 -3.67 -13.90 3.12
CA PRO A 178 -3.19 -15.25 2.77
C PRO A 178 -3.44 -15.62 1.30
N ARG A 179 -4.55 -15.17 0.70
CA ARG A 179 -4.86 -15.36 -0.71
C ARG A 179 -3.87 -14.64 -1.61
N ILE A 180 -3.55 -13.38 -1.29
CA ILE A 180 -2.53 -12.58 -1.97
C ILE A 180 -1.17 -13.28 -1.89
N GLN A 181 -0.77 -13.74 -0.70
CA GLN A 181 0.50 -14.44 -0.49
C GLN A 181 0.59 -15.75 -1.29
N ALA A 182 -0.47 -16.53 -1.32
CA ALA A 182 -0.55 -17.75 -2.14
C ALA A 182 -0.44 -17.43 -3.63
N GLU A 183 -1.11 -16.36 -4.08
CA GLU A 183 -1.06 -15.96 -5.49
C GLU A 183 0.31 -15.41 -5.89
N ARG A 184 1.01 -14.70 -5.02
CA ARG A 184 2.41 -14.30 -5.25
C ARG A 184 3.30 -15.51 -5.58
N ALA A 185 3.13 -16.61 -4.86
CA ALA A 185 3.89 -17.85 -5.13
C ALA A 185 3.51 -18.46 -6.49
N ARG A 186 2.21 -18.51 -6.82
CA ARG A 186 1.71 -19.02 -8.11
C ARG A 186 2.16 -18.18 -9.28
N ALA A 187 2.11 -16.84 -9.18
CA ALA A 187 2.55 -15.91 -10.22
C ALA A 187 4.05 -16.11 -10.53
N ARG A 188 4.88 -16.29 -9.49
CA ARG A 188 6.30 -16.62 -9.68
C ARG A 188 6.52 -17.95 -10.37
N ALA A 189 5.74 -18.98 -10.02
CA ALA A 189 5.82 -20.31 -10.66
C ALA A 189 5.45 -20.21 -12.15
N ARG A 190 4.36 -19.52 -12.50
CA ARG A 190 3.96 -19.27 -13.90
C ARG A 190 5.03 -18.53 -14.70
N ALA A 191 5.63 -17.49 -14.09
CA ALA A 191 6.69 -16.73 -14.75
C ALA A 191 7.97 -17.54 -14.96
N ARG A 192 8.29 -18.51 -14.10
CA ARG A 192 9.40 -19.45 -14.32
C ARG A 192 9.08 -20.41 -15.45
N ALA A 193 7.91 -21.05 -15.43
CA ALA A 193 7.48 -21.96 -16.49
C ALA A 193 7.43 -21.29 -17.87
N ALA A 194 7.08 -19.99 -17.95
CA ALA A 194 7.09 -19.25 -19.21
C ALA A 194 8.49 -18.91 -19.76
N ARG A 195 9.57 -19.12 -18.96
CA ARG A 195 10.97 -18.88 -19.37
C ARG A 195 11.72 -20.16 -19.72
N GLU A 196 11.16 -21.31 -19.37
CA GLU A 196 11.71 -22.61 -19.73
C GLU A 196 11.18 -22.99 -21.11
N PRO A 197 12.05 -23.13 -22.16
CA PRO A 197 11.65 -23.46 -23.53
C PRO A 197 11.12 -24.87 -23.68
#